data_590cb2240229a294e2b650f9b5d4b54c
#
_entry.id   590cb2240229a294e2b650f9b5d4b54c
#
_cell.length_a   1.000
_cell.length_b   1.000
_cell.length_c   1.000
_cell.angle_alpha   90.00
_cell.angle_beta   90.00
_cell.angle_gamma   90.00
#
_symmetry.space_group_name_H-M   'P 1'
#
loop_
_entity.id
_entity.type
_entity.pdbx_description
1 polymer ?
#
loop_
_entity_poly.entity_id
_entity_poly.type
_entity_poly.pdbx_seq_one_letter_code
_entity_poly.pdbx_strand_id
1 'polypeptide(L)'
;ARDTHQIACLIGFGATAVYPSLAYQTILDLTYRNELKGAPHENCARYRKGVNKGLLKIISKMGISTISSYRGSQLFEIVGLDIDVVDLCFTNTTSRVRGRSLKDLDVELRALDDYARSNLTDMNVGGLLKYIHGGEYHTYNPEIVKKLQEAVTSGSEKIYKEYSSLVDNRPPAMLRDLLEVDSGKNKIDISEVESLKKVLNRFDSAGMSLGALSPVSYTHLRA
;
A
#
# COMPACT_ATOMS: atom_id res chain seq x y z
N ALA A 1 -7.03 -6.53 14.19
CA ALA A 1 -6.24 -7.14 13.12
C ALA A 1 -7.15 -7.98 12.22
N ARG A 2 -7.02 -7.85 10.92
CA ARG A 2 -7.87 -8.56 9.94
C ARG A 2 -7.07 -9.14 8.76
N ASP A 3 -5.91 -8.61 8.46
CA ASP A 3 -5.07 -9.08 7.36
C ASP A 3 -3.76 -9.70 7.84
N THR A 4 -3.05 -10.33 6.92
CA THR A 4 -1.80 -11.02 7.20
C THR A 4 -0.71 -10.09 7.74
N HIS A 5 -0.63 -8.85 7.21
CA HIS A 5 0.38 -7.89 7.64
C HIS A 5 0.18 -7.48 9.11
N GLN A 6 -1.05 -7.14 9.48
CA GLN A 6 -1.39 -6.76 10.86
C GLN A 6 -1.12 -7.90 11.84
N ILE A 7 -1.43 -9.14 11.46
CA ILE A 7 -1.15 -10.32 12.29
C ILE A 7 0.36 -10.58 12.39
N ALA A 8 1.10 -10.41 11.29
CA ALA A 8 2.55 -10.51 11.29
C ALA A 8 3.20 -9.48 12.22
N CYS A 9 2.72 -8.23 12.20
CA CYS A 9 3.19 -7.20 13.14
C CYS A 9 2.93 -7.58 14.60
N LEU A 10 1.72 -8.05 14.93
CA LEU A 10 1.40 -8.47 16.30
C LEU A 10 2.33 -9.59 16.79
N ILE A 11 2.58 -10.61 15.97
CA ILE A 11 3.49 -11.69 16.30
C ILE A 11 4.93 -11.17 16.43
N GLY A 12 5.37 -10.33 15.51
CA GLY A 12 6.68 -9.70 15.54
C GLY A 12 6.92 -8.84 16.78
N PHE A 13 5.88 -8.21 17.31
CA PHE A 13 5.91 -7.49 18.59
C PHE A 13 5.67 -8.39 19.83
N GLY A 14 5.58 -9.71 19.65
CA GLY A 14 5.63 -10.67 20.76
C GLY A 14 4.32 -11.42 21.03
N ALA A 15 3.23 -11.18 20.30
CA ALA A 15 2.00 -11.92 20.50
C ALA A 15 2.21 -13.43 20.33
N THR A 16 1.76 -14.20 21.31
CA THR A 16 1.82 -15.68 21.27
C THR A 16 0.66 -16.26 20.48
N ALA A 17 -0.50 -15.60 20.53
CA ALA A 17 -1.70 -15.99 19.80
C ALA A 17 -2.45 -14.74 19.36
N VAL A 18 -3.12 -14.81 18.22
CA VAL A 18 -3.97 -13.75 17.67
C VAL A 18 -5.33 -14.34 17.35
N TYR A 19 -6.37 -13.76 17.89
CA TYR A 19 -7.76 -14.12 17.58
C TYR A 19 -8.49 -12.91 16.93
N PRO A 20 -8.60 -12.87 15.61
CA PRO A 20 -9.24 -11.77 14.89
C PRO A 20 -10.77 -11.88 14.94
N SER A 21 -11.36 -11.67 16.13
CA SER A 21 -12.79 -11.89 16.39
C SER A 21 -13.70 -11.16 15.41
N LEU A 22 -13.44 -9.87 15.16
CA LEU A 22 -14.25 -9.07 14.25
C LEU A 22 -14.17 -9.57 12.80
N ALA A 23 -13.01 -10.04 12.35
CA ALA A 23 -12.89 -10.63 11.01
C ALA A 23 -13.73 -11.91 10.89
N TYR A 24 -13.73 -12.76 11.92
CA TYR A 24 -14.61 -13.94 11.92
C TYR A 24 -16.09 -13.55 11.96
N GLN A 25 -16.49 -12.60 12.77
CA GLN A 25 -17.86 -12.10 12.80
C GLN A 25 -18.30 -11.55 11.45
N THR A 26 -17.44 -10.77 10.79
CA THR A 26 -17.70 -10.25 9.44
C THR A 26 -17.89 -11.40 8.42
N ILE A 27 -17.04 -12.43 8.47
CA ILE A 27 -17.17 -13.60 7.58
C ILE A 27 -18.49 -14.33 7.82
N LEU A 28 -18.89 -14.49 9.07
CA LEU A 28 -20.17 -15.11 9.43
C LEU A 28 -21.34 -14.29 8.91
N ASP A 29 -21.35 -12.98 9.15
CA ASP A 29 -22.39 -12.06 8.68
C ASP A 29 -22.52 -12.10 7.15
N LEU A 30 -21.42 -11.96 6.41
CA LEU A 30 -21.41 -12.07 4.95
C LEU A 30 -21.91 -13.43 4.44
N THR A 31 -21.62 -14.49 5.17
CA THR A 31 -22.11 -15.84 4.81
C THR A 31 -23.62 -15.94 5.04
N TYR A 32 -24.14 -15.43 6.15
CA TYR A 32 -25.57 -15.43 6.45
C TYR A 32 -26.37 -14.53 5.50
N ARG A 33 -25.76 -13.45 5.00
CA ARG A 33 -26.35 -12.60 3.94
C ARG A 33 -26.26 -13.20 2.54
N ASN A 34 -25.69 -14.40 2.39
CA ASN A 34 -25.42 -15.05 1.10
C ASN A 34 -24.46 -14.28 0.16
N GLU A 35 -23.68 -13.37 0.69
CA GLU A 35 -22.61 -12.67 -0.05
C GLU A 35 -21.38 -13.57 -0.21
N LEU A 36 -21.12 -14.45 0.77
CA LEU A 36 -20.12 -15.52 0.66
C LEU A 36 -20.78 -16.88 0.49
N LYS A 37 -20.37 -17.61 -0.55
CA LYS A 37 -20.82 -18.99 -0.79
C LYS A 37 -20.10 -19.98 0.13
N GLY A 38 -20.81 -21.01 0.56
CA GLY A 38 -20.28 -22.10 1.39
C GLY A 38 -20.75 -22.04 2.84
N ALA A 39 -20.33 -23.02 3.63
CA ALA A 39 -20.72 -23.07 5.04
C ALA A 39 -19.89 -22.08 5.88
N PRO A 40 -20.47 -21.50 6.97
CA PRO A 40 -19.77 -20.53 7.82
C PRO A 40 -18.41 -21.02 8.32
N HIS A 41 -18.35 -22.26 8.80
CA HIS A 41 -17.10 -22.84 9.32
C HIS A 41 -16.02 -23.02 8.24
N GLU A 42 -16.44 -23.35 6.99
CA GLU A 42 -15.53 -23.47 5.86
C GLU A 42 -14.94 -22.10 5.48
N ASN A 43 -15.76 -21.05 5.45
CA ASN A 43 -15.31 -19.70 5.13
C ASN A 43 -14.32 -19.18 6.18
N CYS A 44 -14.58 -19.43 7.48
CA CYS A 44 -13.64 -19.15 8.55
C CYS A 44 -12.33 -19.95 8.41
N ALA A 45 -12.41 -21.23 8.04
CA ALA A 45 -11.23 -22.07 7.80
C ALA A 45 -10.41 -21.59 6.59
N ARG A 46 -11.08 -21.15 5.51
CA ARG A 46 -10.43 -20.55 4.32
C ARG A 46 -9.69 -19.28 4.68
N TYR A 47 -10.30 -18.39 5.46
CA TYR A 47 -9.65 -17.16 5.96
C TYR A 47 -8.40 -17.51 6.77
N ARG A 48 -8.51 -18.39 7.77
CA ARG A 48 -7.35 -18.83 8.58
C ARG A 48 -6.25 -19.44 7.73
N LYS A 49 -6.60 -20.29 6.76
CA LYS A 49 -5.63 -20.87 5.82
C LYS A 49 -4.94 -19.80 4.98
N GLY A 50 -5.67 -18.78 4.52
CA GLY A 50 -5.12 -17.65 3.78
C GLY A 50 -4.10 -16.85 4.61
N VAL A 51 -4.47 -16.50 5.84
CA VAL A 51 -3.57 -15.79 6.78
C VAL A 51 -2.32 -16.61 7.07
N ASN A 52 -2.46 -17.89 7.38
CA ASN A 52 -1.32 -18.77 7.66
C ASN A 52 -0.38 -18.87 6.45
N LYS A 53 -0.92 -19.01 5.24
CA LYS A 53 -0.12 -19.04 4.01
C LYS A 53 0.63 -17.72 3.78
N GLY A 54 -0.03 -16.60 4.09
CA GLY A 54 0.59 -15.27 4.00
C GLY A 54 1.71 -15.09 5.03
N LEU A 55 1.53 -15.52 6.28
CA LEU A 55 2.57 -15.49 7.31
C LEU A 55 3.79 -16.32 6.90
N LEU A 56 3.58 -17.54 6.43
CA LEU A 56 4.67 -18.40 5.93
C LEU A 56 5.44 -17.72 4.79
N LYS A 57 4.75 -17.00 3.91
CA LYS A 57 5.41 -16.24 2.84
C LYS A 57 6.25 -15.09 3.38
N ILE A 58 5.78 -14.36 4.38
CA ILE A 58 6.50 -13.24 5.01
C ILE A 58 7.78 -13.76 5.68
N ILE A 59 7.68 -14.76 6.56
CA ILE A 59 8.83 -15.30 7.28
C ILE A 59 9.83 -15.97 6.33
N SER A 60 9.36 -16.65 5.29
CA SER A 60 10.21 -17.25 4.25
C SER A 60 11.03 -16.20 3.51
N LYS A 61 10.46 -15.05 3.17
CA LYS A 61 11.19 -13.95 2.55
C LYS A 61 12.25 -13.33 3.47
N MET A 62 12.05 -13.38 4.77
CA MET A 62 13.02 -12.95 5.76
C MET A 62 14.10 -14.01 6.07
N GLY A 63 14.02 -15.20 5.47
CA GLY A 63 14.94 -16.31 5.76
C GLY A 63 14.70 -16.96 7.12
N ILE A 64 13.52 -16.76 7.72
CA ILE A 64 13.16 -17.31 9.03
C ILE A 64 12.36 -18.60 8.83
N SER A 65 12.82 -19.71 9.39
CA SER A 65 12.21 -21.02 9.21
C SER A 65 11.19 -21.40 10.28
N THR A 66 11.24 -20.77 11.45
CA THR A 66 10.34 -21.08 12.57
C THR A 66 9.66 -19.82 13.09
N ILE A 67 8.38 -19.94 13.46
CA ILE A 67 7.62 -18.80 13.99
C ILE A 67 8.15 -18.31 15.34
N SER A 68 8.76 -19.19 16.13
CA SER A 68 9.40 -18.83 17.40
C SER A 68 10.56 -17.86 17.21
N SER A 69 11.30 -17.96 16.12
CA SER A 69 12.38 -17.02 15.78
C SER A 69 11.86 -15.69 15.23
N TYR A 70 10.65 -15.66 14.71
CA TYR A 70 10.00 -14.44 14.24
C TYR A 70 9.30 -13.67 15.37
N ARG A 71 8.75 -14.39 16.35
CA ARG A 71 8.02 -13.79 17.47
C ARG A 71 8.94 -12.92 18.32
N GLY A 72 8.55 -11.66 18.50
CA GLY A 72 9.33 -10.68 19.25
C GLY A 72 10.59 -10.19 18.54
N SER A 73 10.76 -10.48 17.26
CA SER A 73 11.93 -10.06 16.49
C SER A 73 12.00 -8.56 16.26
N GLN A 74 10.86 -7.85 16.32
CA GLN A 74 10.74 -6.40 16.10
C GLN A 74 11.44 -5.89 14.83
N LEU A 75 11.43 -6.68 13.77
CA LEU A 75 12.00 -6.34 12.46
C LEU A 75 11.12 -5.37 11.67
N PHE A 76 10.75 -4.27 12.30
CA PHE A 76 9.84 -3.26 11.74
C PHE A 76 10.44 -1.87 11.86
N GLU A 77 10.06 -1.01 10.96
CA GLU A 77 10.26 0.43 11.04
C GLU A 77 8.89 1.11 11.13
N ILE A 78 8.76 2.05 12.05
CA ILE A 78 7.54 2.82 12.21
C ILE A 78 7.60 4.05 11.31
N VAL A 79 6.55 4.26 10.55
CA VAL A 79 6.39 5.42 9.68
C VAL A 79 5.08 6.12 10.02
N GLY A 80 5.15 7.41 10.32
CA GLY A 80 3.98 8.26 10.49
C GLY A 80 3.35 8.25 11.89
N LEU A 81 4.07 7.81 12.94
CA LEU A 81 3.68 8.03 14.32
C LEU A 81 4.61 9.06 15.00
N ASP A 82 4.04 9.90 15.85
CA ASP A 82 4.83 10.83 16.66
C ASP A 82 5.73 10.09 17.66
N ILE A 83 6.83 10.75 18.04
CA ILE A 83 7.83 10.14 18.92
C ILE A 83 7.24 9.74 20.26
N ASP A 84 6.31 10.54 20.81
CA ASP A 84 5.67 10.25 22.10
C ASP A 84 4.88 8.93 22.06
N VAL A 85 4.24 8.63 20.92
CA VAL A 85 3.54 7.35 20.70
C VAL A 85 4.54 6.20 20.58
N VAL A 86 5.64 6.43 19.85
CA VAL A 86 6.68 5.41 19.65
C VAL A 86 7.37 5.07 20.97
N ASP A 87 7.77 6.06 21.74
CA ASP A 87 8.45 5.85 23.02
C ASP A 87 7.55 5.16 24.06
N LEU A 88 6.27 5.49 24.05
CA LEU A 88 5.29 4.89 24.97
C LEU A 88 4.92 3.45 24.59
N CYS A 89 4.68 3.18 23.31
CA CYS A 89 4.06 1.94 22.86
C CYS A 89 5.03 0.98 22.15
N PHE A 90 6.12 1.48 21.59
CA PHE A 90 7.01 0.76 20.69
C PHE A 90 8.49 1.01 21.04
N THR A 91 8.83 0.95 22.32
CA THR A 91 10.18 1.19 22.83
C THR A 91 11.24 0.42 22.00
N ASN A 92 12.33 1.12 21.64
CA ASN A 92 13.43 0.60 20.82
C ASN A 92 13.08 0.24 19.37
N THR A 93 11.89 0.60 18.87
CA THR A 93 11.55 0.42 17.45
C THR A 93 11.99 1.65 16.66
N THR A 94 12.69 1.43 15.55
CA THR A 94 13.17 2.54 14.68
C THR A 94 12.00 3.32 14.08
N SER A 95 12.03 4.64 14.23
CA SER A 95 11.08 5.55 13.60
C SER A 95 11.82 6.77 13.07
N ARG A 96 11.86 6.95 11.75
CA ARG A 96 12.53 8.07 11.08
C ARG A 96 11.57 9.13 10.59
N VAL A 97 10.33 8.76 10.34
CA VAL A 97 9.28 9.65 9.84
C VAL A 97 8.21 9.79 10.91
N ARG A 98 8.16 10.97 11.52
CA ARG A 98 7.14 11.32 12.51
C ARG A 98 5.79 11.54 11.85
N GLY A 99 4.74 11.65 12.66
CA GLY A 99 3.41 11.91 12.17
C GLY A 99 2.39 12.04 13.30
N ARG A 100 1.44 11.13 13.36
CA ARG A 100 0.25 11.21 14.22
C ARG A 100 0.55 11.04 15.69
N SER A 101 0.09 12.03 16.46
CA SER A 101 0.09 11.98 17.91
C SER A 101 -1.05 11.10 18.46
N LEU A 102 -1.05 10.82 19.75
CA LEU A 102 -2.18 10.13 20.43
C LEU A 102 -3.50 10.88 20.23
N LYS A 103 -3.45 12.22 20.20
CA LYS A 103 -4.64 13.03 19.95
C LYS A 103 -5.20 12.85 18.54
N ASP A 104 -4.33 12.78 17.55
CA ASP A 104 -4.74 12.55 16.15
C ASP A 104 -5.35 11.15 15.98
N LEU A 105 -4.76 10.15 16.65
CA LEU A 105 -5.30 8.79 16.65
C LEU A 105 -6.69 8.71 17.33
N ASP A 106 -6.91 9.45 18.43
CA ASP A 106 -8.22 9.52 19.09
C ASP A 106 -9.27 10.16 18.16
N VAL A 107 -8.93 11.26 17.50
CA VAL A 107 -9.83 11.94 16.54
C VAL A 107 -10.23 10.99 15.42
N GLU A 108 -9.27 10.26 14.85
CA GLU A 108 -9.55 9.30 13.77
C GLU A 108 -10.39 8.11 14.20
N LEU A 109 -10.10 7.57 15.40
CA LEU A 109 -10.90 6.47 15.93
C LEU A 109 -12.34 6.89 16.23
N ARG A 110 -12.55 8.11 16.74
CA ARG A 110 -13.91 8.66 16.93
C ARG A 110 -14.65 8.85 15.63
N ALA A 111 -13.99 9.43 14.63
CA ALA A 111 -14.59 9.60 13.31
C ALA A 111 -14.97 8.25 12.66
N LEU A 112 -14.14 7.23 12.85
CA LEU A 112 -14.42 5.88 12.36
C LEU A 112 -15.60 5.23 13.11
N ASP A 113 -15.70 5.42 14.45
CA ASP A 113 -16.81 4.92 15.27
C ASP A 113 -18.12 5.62 14.89
N ASP A 114 -18.11 6.96 14.75
CA ASP A 114 -19.27 7.74 14.31
C ASP A 114 -19.74 7.29 12.91
N TYR A 115 -18.81 7.08 11.98
CA TYR A 115 -19.13 6.54 10.66
C TYR A 115 -19.76 5.16 10.75
N ALA A 116 -19.20 4.26 11.54
CA ALA A 116 -19.71 2.90 11.69
C ALA A 116 -21.11 2.88 12.31
N ARG A 117 -21.44 3.82 13.19
CA ARG A 117 -22.77 3.95 13.82
C ARG A 117 -23.79 4.60 12.89
N SER A 118 -23.37 5.51 12.02
CA SER A 118 -24.26 6.23 11.10
C SER A 118 -24.71 5.39 9.90
N ASN A 119 -23.90 4.41 9.47
CA ASN A 119 -24.13 3.59 8.27
C ASN A 119 -24.44 2.14 8.66
N LEU A 120 -25.61 1.90 9.25
CA LEU A 120 -26.00 0.57 9.75
C LEU A 120 -26.33 -0.47 8.67
N THR A 121 -26.43 -0.11 7.40
CA THR A 121 -27.00 -1.00 6.36
C THR A 121 -25.99 -1.51 5.34
N ASP A 122 -24.93 -0.79 5.02
CA ASP A 122 -24.01 -1.16 3.95
C ASP A 122 -22.54 -1.18 4.42
N MET A 123 -21.88 -2.34 4.19
CA MET A 123 -20.43 -2.42 4.38
C MET A 123 -19.70 -1.74 3.23
N ASN A 124 -19.26 -0.50 3.44
CA ASN A 124 -18.40 0.19 2.49
C ASN A 124 -16.97 -0.37 2.58
N VAL A 125 -16.47 -0.91 1.47
CA VAL A 125 -15.10 -1.43 1.36
C VAL A 125 -14.05 -0.30 1.41
N GLY A 126 -14.48 0.96 1.25
CA GLY A 126 -13.62 2.15 1.32
C GLY A 126 -12.65 2.34 0.15
N GLY A 127 -12.46 1.33 -0.70
CA GLY A 127 -11.61 1.42 -1.88
C GLY A 127 -10.11 1.27 -1.61
N LEU A 128 -9.67 0.83 -0.42
CA LEU A 128 -8.25 0.72 -0.06
C LEU A 128 -7.48 -0.26 -0.96
N LEU A 129 -8.04 -1.43 -1.25
CA LEU A 129 -7.36 -2.48 -2.04
C LEU A 129 -7.69 -2.41 -3.53
N LYS A 130 -8.88 -1.99 -3.87
CA LYS A 130 -9.33 -1.79 -5.25
C LYS A 130 -9.91 -0.40 -5.37
N TYR A 131 -9.61 0.26 -6.47
CA TYR A 131 -10.22 1.56 -6.76
C TYR A 131 -11.75 1.47 -6.74
N ILE A 132 -12.36 2.37 -5.97
CA ILE A 132 -13.80 2.62 -5.94
C ILE A 132 -14.00 4.11 -6.12
N HIS A 133 -14.90 4.50 -7.01
CA HIS A 133 -15.20 5.92 -7.22
C HIS A 133 -15.76 6.53 -5.92
N GLY A 134 -15.16 7.66 -5.48
CA GLY A 134 -15.51 8.30 -4.21
C GLY A 134 -14.92 7.62 -2.96
N GLY A 135 -14.12 6.57 -3.12
CA GLY A 135 -13.36 5.92 -2.04
C GLY A 135 -11.95 6.47 -1.88
N GLU A 136 -11.06 5.64 -1.31
CA GLU A 136 -9.65 5.99 -1.09
C GLU A 136 -8.97 6.40 -2.40
N TYR A 137 -8.13 7.44 -2.34
CA TYR A 137 -7.42 7.94 -3.50
C TYR A 137 -6.29 7.00 -3.91
N HIS A 138 -6.27 6.62 -5.17
CA HIS A 138 -5.19 5.81 -5.76
C HIS A 138 -4.35 6.64 -6.71
N THR A 139 -3.03 6.57 -6.57
CA THR A 139 -2.05 7.24 -7.45
C THR A 139 -2.28 6.91 -8.92
N TYR A 140 -2.57 5.64 -9.21
CA TYR A 140 -2.88 5.15 -10.56
C TYR A 140 -4.37 4.86 -10.68
N ASN A 141 -5.17 5.92 -10.62
CA ASN A 141 -6.61 5.82 -10.81
C ASN A 141 -6.98 5.75 -12.31
N PRO A 142 -8.21 5.35 -12.65
CA PRO A 142 -8.63 5.20 -14.05
C PRO A 142 -8.50 6.46 -14.90
N GLU A 143 -8.65 7.64 -14.33
CA GLU A 143 -8.54 8.91 -15.04
C GLU A 143 -7.11 9.16 -15.53
N ILE A 144 -6.14 9.04 -14.62
CA ILE A 144 -4.71 9.20 -14.93
C ILE A 144 -4.28 8.18 -15.98
N VAL A 145 -4.68 6.90 -15.82
CA VAL A 145 -4.32 5.84 -16.77
C VAL A 145 -4.91 6.09 -18.16
N LYS A 146 -6.19 6.48 -18.25
CA LYS A 146 -6.84 6.79 -19.52
C LYS A 146 -6.18 7.99 -20.22
N LYS A 147 -5.86 9.06 -19.48
CA LYS A 147 -5.20 10.24 -20.05
C LYS A 147 -3.80 9.91 -20.58
N LEU A 148 -3.03 9.09 -19.86
CA LEU A 148 -1.73 8.63 -20.35
C LEU A 148 -1.87 7.81 -21.64
N GLN A 149 -2.80 6.86 -21.68
CA GLN A 149 -3.06 6.05 -22.85
C GLN A 149 -3.50 6.90 -24.07
N GLU A 150 -4.37 7.87 -23.83
CA GLU A 150 -4.82 8.81 -24.86
C GLU A 150 -3.67 9.67 -25.40
N ALA A 151 -2.82 10.19 -24.50
CA ALA A 151 -1.65 10.98 -24.88
C ALA A 151 -0.68 10.17 -25.74
N VAL A 152 -0.37 8.95 -25.34
CA VAL A 152 0.55 8.04 -26.07
C VAL A 152 -0.03 7.64 -27.42
N THR A 153 -1.32 7.30 -27.48
CA THR A 153 -1.97 6.85 -28.72
C THR A 153 -2.11 7.97 -29.76
N SER A 154 -2.43 9.19 -29.29
CA SER A 154 -2.63 10.35 -30.17
C SER A 154 -1.35 11.09 -30.52
N GLY A 155 -0.27 10.92 -29.74
CA GLY A 155 0.95 11.73 -29.83
C GLY A 155 0.72 13.21 -29.51
N SER A 156 -0.38 13.56 -28.85
CA SER A 156 -0.77 14.94 -28.59
C SER A 156 -0.08 15.51 -27.35
N GLU A 157 0.76 16.52 -27.56
CA GLU A 157 1.42 17.26 -26.47
C GLU A 157 0.39 17.92 -25.52
N LYS A 158 -0.74 18.39 -26.04
CA LYS A 158 -1.81 18.97 -25.23
C LYS A 158 -2.36 17.95 -24.23
N ILE A 159 -2.67 16.75 -24.69
CA ILE A 159 -3.21 15.67 -23.83
C ILE A 159 -2.15 15.23 -22.82
N TYR A 160 -0.89 15.21 -23.22
CA TYR A 160 0.19 14.91 -22.29
C TYR A 160 0.34 15.97 -21.18
N LYS A 161 0.15 17.25 -21.48
CA LYS A 161 0.10 18.32 -20.48
C LYS A 161 -1.08 18.18 -19.53
N GLU A 162 -2.24 17.76 -20.02
CA GLU A 162 -3.40 17.42 -19.16
C GLU A 162 -3.07 16.25 -18.21
N TYR A 163 -2.44 15.20 -18.73
CA TYR A 163 -1.95 14.09 -17.91
C TYR A 163 -0.95 14.55 -16.84
N SER A 164 0.05 15.35 -17.22
CA SER A 164 1.04 15.90 -16.27
C SER A 164 0.36 16.71 -15.17
N SER A 165 -0.59 17.56 -15.53
CA SER A 165 -1.37 18.36 -14.56
C SER A 165 -2.15 17.48 -13.56
N LEU A 166 -2.74 16.36 -14.03
CA LEU A 166 -3.42 15.41 -13.16
C LEU A 166 -2.45 14.73 -12.18
N VAL A 167 -1.22 14.47 -12.60
CA VAL A 167 -0.20 13.84 -11.75
C VAL A 167 0.39 14.84 -10.76
N ASP A 168 0.68 16.05 -11.21
CA ASP A 168 1.39 17.07 -10.41
C ASP A 168 0.47 17.72 -9.36
N ASN A 169 -0.82 17.89 -9.68
CA ASN A 169 -1.79 18.54 -8.79
C ASN A 169 -2.65 17.57 -7.96
N ARG A 170 -2.31 16.29 -7.94
CA ARG A 170 -3.02 15.30 -7.13
C ARG A 170 -2.75 15.47 -5.64
N PRO A 171 -3.63 14.98 -4.75
CA PRO A 171 -3.33 14.86 -3.33
C PRO A 171 -2.07 14.01 -3.09
N PRO A 172 -1.23 14.33 -2.10
CA PRO A 172 -0.09 13.50 -1.74
C PRO A 172 -0.55 12.08 -1.39
N ALA A 173 -0.03 11.08 -2.11
CA ALA A 173 -0.37 9.67 -1.92
C ALA A 173 0.84 8.80 -1.55
N MET A 174 2.05 9.33 -1.75
CA MET A 174 3.31 8.67 -1.43
C MET A 174 4.24 9.63 -0.70
N LEU A 175 5.18 9.11 0.09
CA LEU A 175 6.16 9.96 0.80
C LEU A 175 6.94 10.87 -0.14
N ARG A 176 7.29 10.41 -1.34
CA ARG A 176 7.99 11.23 -2.33
C ARG A 176 7.19 12.44 -2.82
N ASP A 177 5.86 12.41 -2.73
CA ASP A 177 5.01 13.53 -3.11
C ASP A 177 5.14 14.71 -2.13
N LEU A 178 5.75 14.49 -0.96
CA LEU A 178 6.08 15.50 0.04
C LEU A 178 7.52 16.04 -0.09
N LEU A 179 8.28 15.55 -1.07
CA LEU A 179 9.66 15.94 -1.30
C LEU A 179 9.75 16.89 -2.48
N GLU A 180 10.63 17.88 -2.37
CA GLU A 180 11.00 18.78 -3.45
C GLU A 180 12.41 18.49 -3.92
N VAL A 181 12.67 18.73 -5.20
CA VAL A 181 14.03 18.66 -5.72
C VAL A 181 14.77 19.91 -5.28
N ASP A 182 15.80 19.75 -4.46
CA ASP A 182 16.71 20.85 -4.14
C ASP A 182 17.53 21.20 -5.39
N SER A 183 17.15 22.29 -6.06
CA SER A 183 17.82 22.76 -7.29
C SER A 183 19.21 23.35 -7.03
N GLY A 184 19.68 23.34 -5.78
CA GLY A 184 20.97 23.90 -5.41
C GLY A 184 21.07 25.40 -5.64
N LYS A 185 21.99 26.05 -4.93
CA LYS A 185 22.23 27.48 -5.09
C LYS A 185 23.23 27.85 -6.21
N ASN A 186 23.98 26.86 -6.68
CA ASN A 186 25.02 27.07 -7.69
C ASN A 186 24.49 26.70 -9.08
N LYS A 187 24.39 27.71 -9.93
CA LYS A 187 24.08 27.48 -11.35
C LYS A 187 25.36 26.97 -12.03
N ILE A 188 25.23 25.93 -12.84
CA ILE A 188 26.29 25.42 -13.71
C ILE A 188 26.06 25.91 -15.14
N ASP A 189 27.13 25.95 -15.93
CA ASP A 189 27.00 26.25 -17.36
C ASP A 189 26.26 25.15 -18.08
N ILE A 190 25.51 25.50 -19.13
CA ILE A 190 24.71 24.51 -19.89
C ILE A 190 25.60 23.45 -20.57
N SER A 191 26.86 23.77 -20.84
CA SER A 191 27.85 22.83 -21.41
C SER A 191 28.29 21.76 -20.41
N GLU A 192 28.11 21.98 -19.12
CA GLU A 192 28.38 21.02 -18.04
C GLU A 192 27.19 20.09 -17.77
N VAL A 193 26.02 20.43 -18.31
CA VAL A 193 24.81 19.60 -18.18
C VAL A 193 24.96 18.36 -19.05
N GLU A 194 24.64 17.20 -18.49
CA GLU A 194 24.69 15.94 -19.23
C GLU A 194 23.76 15.96 -20.46
N SER A 195 24.25 15.40 -21.56
CA SER A 195 23.44 15.25 -22.77
C SER A 195 22.27 14.30 -22.53
N LEU A 196 21.14 14.53 -23.23
CA LEU A 196 19.97 13.65 -23.20
C LEU A 196 20.33 12.18 -23.40
N LYS A 197 21.26 11.87 -24.33
CA LYS A 197 21.73 10.51 -24.59
C LYS A 197 22.35 9.86 -23.35
N LYS A 198 23.16 10.59 -22.59
CA LYS A 198 23.77 10.09 -21.35
C LYS A 198 22.72 9.86 -20.26
N VAL A 199 21.74 10.73 -20.15
CA VAL A 199 20.63 10.59 -19.20
C VAL A 199 19.80 9.35 -19.56
N LEU A 200 19.41 9.18 -20.82
CA LEU A 200 18.62 8.04 -21.29
C LEU A 200 19.32 6.69 -21.07
N ASN A 201 20.65 6.65 -21.14
CA ASN A 201 21.41 5.42 -20.89
C ASN A 201 21.37 4.93 -19.43
N ARG A 202 20.81 5.72 -18.51
CA ARG A 202 20.62 5.32 -17.10
C ARG A 202 19.26 4.67 -16.84
N PHE A 203 18.36 4.71 -17.81
CA PHE A 203 17.04 4.09 -17.68
C PHE A 203 17.08 2.68 -18.25
N ASP A 204 16.86 1.72 -17.36
CA ASP A 204 16.75 0.31 -17.72
C ASP A 204 15.32 -0.17 -17.47
N SER A 205 14.86 -1.13 -18.27
CA SER A 205 13.65 -1.86 -17.97
C SER A 205 13.93 -2.92 -16.90
N ALA A 206 13.06 -3.04 -15.90
CA ALA A 206 13.14 -4.13 -14.95
C ALA A 206 12.99 -5.49 -15.64
N GLY A 207 13.72 -6.51 -15.16
CA GLY A 207 13.50 -7.88 -15.58
C GLY A 207 12.05 -8.30 -15.31
N MET A 208 11.31 -8.68 -16.34
CA MET A 208 9.90 -9.04 -16.23
C MET A 208 9.72 -10.54 -16.50
N SER A 209 8.89 -11.20 -15.67
CA SER A 209 8.58 -12.61 -15.88
C SER A 209 7.59 -12.78 -17.04
N LEU A 210 7.71 -13.90 -17.76
CA LEU A 210 6.77 -14.24 -18.84
C LEU A 210 5.32 -14.33 -18.36
N GLY A 211 5.08 -14.61 -17.07
CA GLY A 211 3.75 -14.65 -16.47
C GLY A 211 3.17 -13.27 -16.13
N ALA A 212 3.99 -12.22 -16.09
CA ALA A 212 3.56 -10.85 -15.82
C ALA A 212 3.20 -10.07 -17.07
N LEU A 213 3.71 -10.49 -18.23
CA LEU A 213 3.50 -9.85 -19.54
C LEU A 213 3.06 -10.88 -20.57
N SER A 214 2.30 -10.43 -21.56
CA SER A 214 2.03 -11.26 -22.73
C SER A 214 3.32 -11.50 -23.54
N PRO A 215 3.43 -12.63 -24.27
CA PRO A 215 4.58 -12.88 -25.14
C PRO A 215 4.85 -11.75 -26.15
N VAL A 216 3.79 -11.11 -26.64
CA VAL A 216 3.87 -9.97 -27.58
C VAL A 216 4.54 -8.77 -26.91
N SER A 217 4.08 -8.39 -25.69
CA SER A 217 4.68 -7.28 -24.94
C SER A 217 6.15 -7.53 -24.61
N TYR A 218 6.51 -8.78 -24.26
CA TYR A 218 7.89 -9.16 -23.97
C TYR A 218 8.81 -9.05 -25.20
N THR A 219 8.31 -9.42 -26.38
CA THR A 219 9.07 -9.33 -27.64
C THR A 219 9.33 -7.88 -28.02
N HIS A 220 8.34 -6.99 -27.88
CA HIS A 220 8.49 -5.56 -28.17
C HIS A 220 9.42 -4.81 -27.22
N LEU A 221 9.54 -5.24 -25.97
CA LEU A 221 10.46 -4.63 -24.99
C LEU A 221 11.92 -5.05 -25.20
N ARG A 222 12.18 -6.08 -26.01
CA ARG A 222 13.53 -6.56 -26.33
C ARG A 222 14.13 -5.93 -27.60
N ALA A 223 13.31 -5.25 -28.38
CA ALA A 223 13.72 -4.54 -29.58
C ALA A 223 14.13 -3.10 -29.27
#